data_b11e48864886a55e453dcba58f8f1a80
#
_entry.id   b11e48864886a55e453dcba58f8f1a80
#
_cell.length_a   1.000
_cell.length_b   1.000
_cell.length_c   1.000
_cell.angle_alpha   90.00
_cell.angle_beta   90.00
_cell.angle_gamma   90.00
#
_symmetry.space_group_name_H-M   'P 1'
#
loop_
_entity.id
_entity.type
_entity.pdbx_description
1 polymer ?
#
loop_
_entity_poly.entity_id
_entity_poly.type
_entity_poly.pdbx_seq_one_letter_code
_entity_poly.pdbx_strand_id
1 'polypeptide(L)'
;MRTPSRAPELAEKTAQGKLPIKISVMDVDSDSSVKTAIADIYKDAGHIDVLVNNAGVERSGSIEELPLAEFRAVMETNYFGPLRCIQAVAPQMRQRKSGCIINVISVAGRISLSPLAPYTASKFALEALSEALAQEMKTFNVRVAVVEPGIIETPMARRLEESPHPSAYSQQRRLAHLYAATLKNPAPPALVAEKILGIIDSGTWQLRHPVGPDALPLLGWRNSMTDEQWVDLHAAADDTWYARLEGDFGMAIRPKK
;
A
#
# COMPACT_ATOMS: atom_id res chain seq x y z
N MET A 1 8.48 7.30 -12.47
CA MET A 1 8.87 7.64 -11.06
C MET A 1 9.13 9.14 -10.95
N ARG A 2 8.86 9.76 -9.79
CA ARG A 2 9.00 11.22 -9.59
C ARG A 2 10.43 11.72 -9.78
N THR A 3 11.42 11.01 -9.27
CA THR A 3 12.83 11.42 -9.31
C THR A 3 13.72 10.23 -9.70
N PRO A 4 13.97 10.01 -11.00
CA PRO A 4 14.79 8.87 -11.49
C PRO A 4 16.19 8.80 -10.90
N SER A 5 16.82 9.93 -10.63
CA SER A 5 18.15 10.01 -10.02
C SER A 5 18.24 9.42 -8.60
N ARG A 6 17.12 9.19 -7.93
CA ARG A 6 17.08 8.51 -6.62
C ARG A 6 17.07 6.98 -6.71
N ALA A 7 17.05 6.42 -7.91
CA ALA A 7 17.09 4.96 -8.13
C ALA A 7 18.15 4.60 -9.19
N PRO A 8 19.44 4.92 -8.98
CA PRO A 8 20.51 4.63 -9.95
C PRO A 8 20.62 3.14 -10.24
N GLU A 9 20.41 2.29 -9.21
CA GLU A 9 20.45 0.83 -9.36
C GLU A 9 19.45 0.28 -10.39
N LEU A 10 18.27 0.91 -10.51
CA LEU A 10 17.29 0.50 -11.52
C LEU A 10 17.80 0.80 -12.92
N ALA A 11 18.40 1.95 -13.14
CA ALA A 11 18.99 2.33 -14.42
C ALA A 11 20.15 1.40 -14.80
N GLU A 12 21.04 1.09 -13.83
CA GLU A 12 22.14 0.15 -14.02
C GLU A 12 21.65 -1.26 -14.35
N LYS A 13 20.73 -1.83 -13.56
CA LYS A 13 20.15 -3.16 -13.81
C LYS A 13 19.49 -3.25 -15.17
N THR A 14 18.79 -2.19 -15.58
CA THR A 14 18.14 -2.10 -16.89
C THR A 14 19.18 -2.15 -18.02
N ALA A 15 20.26 -1.37 -17.88
CA ALA A 15 21.32 -1.33 -18.88
C ALA A 15 22.13 -2.62 -18.95
N GLN A 16 22.55 -3.18 -17.79
CA GLN A 16 23.33 -4.40 -17.69
C GLN A 16 22.54 -5.63 -18.15
N GLY A 17 21.29 -5.76 -17.74
CA GLY A 17 20.42 -6.88 -18.05
C GLY A 17 19.79 -6.81 -19.44
N LYS A 18 19.99 -5.73 -20.20
CA LYS A 18 19.30 -5.46 -21.48
C LYS A 18 17.78 -5.64 -21.36
N LEU A 19 17.23 -5.26 -20.21
CA LEU A 19 15.81 -5.42 -19.95
C LEU A 19 15.01 -4.38 -20.76
N PRO A 20 13.84 -4.73 -21.31
CA PRO A 20 12.99 -3.81 -22.08
C PRO A 20 12.22 -2.84 -21.13
N ILE A 21 12.95 -2.16 -20.24
CA ILE A 21 12.39 -1.25 -19.26
C ILE A 21 12.69 0.19 -19.68
N LYS A 22 11.65 1.00 -19.81
CA LYS A 22 11.76 2.44 -20.01
C LYS A 22 11.38 3.18 -18.73
N ILE A 23 12.29 4.06 -18.28
CA ILE A 23 12.05 4.90 -17.09
C ILE A 23 11.46 6.23 -17.55
N SER A 24 10.22 6.53 -17.12
CA SER A 24 9.55 7.79 -17.38
C SER A 24 9.41 8.61 -16.10
N VAL A 25 9.59 9.92 -16.21
CA VAL A 25 9.33 10.86 -15.10
C VAL A 25 7.83 11.04 -14.97
N MET A 26 7.30 10.77 -13.78
CA MET A 26 5.88 10.97 -13.46
C MET A 26 5.72 11.26 -11.97
N ASP A 27 5.07 12.37 -11.66
CA ASP A 27 4.61 12.70 -10.31
C ASP A 27 3.10 12.47 -10.25
N VAL A 28 2.68 11.50 -9.45
CA VAL A 28 1.27 11.14 -9.32
C VAL A 28 0.44 12.21 -8.59
N ASP A 29 1.11 13.13 -7.89
CA ASP A 29 0.47 14.25 -7.21
C ASP A 29 0.15 15.43 -8.17
N SER A 30 0.53 15.30 -9.45
CA SER A 30 0.35 16.34 -10.47
C SER A 30 -0.47 15.83 -11.67
N ASP A 31 -1.63 16.45 -11.92
CA ASP A 31 -2.50 16.14 -13.06
C ASP A 31 -1.77 16.25 -14.40
N SER A 32 -0.99 17.33 -14.59
CA SER A 32 -0.24 17.55 -15.82
C SER A 32 0.86 16.53 -16.02
N SER A 33 1.57 16.17 -14.94
CA SER A 33 2.64 15.17 -14.99
C SER A 33 2.09 13.80 -15.38
N VAL A 34 0.98 13.37 -14.79
CA VAL A 34 0.33 12.10 -15.14
C VAL A 34 -0.14 12.10 -16.58
N LYS A 35 -0.85 13.15 -17.02
CA LYS A 35 -1.36 13.26 -18.40
C LYS A 35 -0.23 13.20 -19.42
N THR A 36 0.86 13.94 -19.20
CA THR A 36 2.01 13.96 -20.11
C THR A 36 2.68 12.59 -20.16
N ALA A 37 3.00 12.00 -19.00
CA ALA A 37 3.68 10.71 -18.95
C ALA A 37 2.85 9.59 -19.62
N ILE A 38 1.54 9.53 -19.40
CA ILE A 38 0.66 8.53 -20.02
C ILE A 38 0.55 8.77 -21.55
N ALA A 39 0.46 10.02 -21.99
CA ALA A 39 0.45 10.34 -23.41
C ALA A 39 1.74 9.92 -24.12
N ASP A 40 2.90 10.14 -23.49
CA ASP A 40 4.19 9.70 -24.01
C ASP A 40 4.28 8.17 -24.09
N ILE A 41 3.77 7.46 -23.08
CA ILE A 41 3.71 5.99 -23.11
C ILE A 41 2.83 5.50 -24.25
N TYR A 42 1.67 6.09 -24.46
CA TYR A 42 0.79 5.74 -25.58
C TYR A 42 1.43 6.01 -26.95
N LYS A 43 2.17 7.12 -27.08
CA LYS A 43 2.90 7.42 -28.30
C LYS A 43 3.98 6.39 -28.61
N ASP A 44 4.65 5.90 -27.57
CA ASP A 44 5.77 4.95 -27.73
C ASP A 44 5.31 3.49 -27.88
N ALA A 45 4.34 3.06 -27.05
CA ALA A 45 3.92 1.66 -26.93
C ALA A 45 2.55 1.38 -27.58
N GLY A 46 1.83 2.40 -27.99
CA GLY A 46 0.50 2.28 -28.58
C GLY A 46 -0.62 2.05 -27.56
N HIS A 47 -0.39 1.26 -26.53
CA HIS A 47 -1.37 0.95 -25.50
C HIS A 47 -0.72 0.56 -24.16
N ILE A 48 -1.52 0.50 -23.12
CA ILE A 48 -1.15 0.00 -21.81
C ILE A 48 -2.05 -1.19 -21.50
N ASP A 49 -1.44 -2.37 -21.26
CA ASP A 49 -2.16 -3.59 -20.91
C ASP A 49 -2.36 -3.72 -19.40
N VAL A 50 -1.39 -3.25 -18.63
CA VAL A 50 -1.41 -3.33 -17.18
C VAL A 50 -1.01 -2.00 -16.57
N LEU A 51 -1.84 -1.49 -15.66
CA LEU A 51 -1.52 -0.37 -14.78
C LEU A 51 -1.31 -0.89 -13.37
N VAL A 52 -0.14 -0.63 -12.78
CA VAL A 52 0.15 -0.94 -11.37
C VAL A 52 0.30 0.38 -10.60
N ASN A 53 -0.67 0.72 -9.78
CA ASN A 53 -0.61 1.85 -8.86
C ASN A 53 0.09 1.42 -7.57
N ASN A 54 1.40 1.66 -7.49
CA ASN A 54 2.24 1.28 -6.35
C ASN A 54 2.82 2.48 -5.59
N ALA A 55 2.78 3.68 -6.17
CA ALA A 55 3.25 4.88 -5.48
C ALA A 55 2.47 5.10 -4.17
N GLY A 56 3.20 5.39 -3.10
CA GLY A 56 2.57 5.60 -1.81
C GLY A 56 3.52 6.23 -0.80
N VAL A 57 2.94 6.92 0.14
CA VAL A 57 3.62 7.54 1.29
C VAL A 57 2.88 7.18 2.56
N GLU A 58 3.57 7.24 3.67
CA GLU A 58 3.04 7.01 5.01
C GLU A 58 3.35 8.21 5.89
N ARG A 59 2.45 8.50 6.81
CA ARG A 59 2.62 9.41 7.94
C ARG A 59 1.98 8.77 9.16
N SER A 60 2.74 8.72 10.24
CA SER A 60 2.29 8.22 11.54
C SER A 60 2.28 9.34 12.57
N GLY A 61 1.31 9.29 13.45
CA GLY A 61 1.10 10.23 14.54
C GLY A 61 -0.35 10.22 15.00
N SER A 62 -0.57 10.67 16.22
CA SER A 62 -1.92 10.77 16.78
C SER A 62 -2.74 11.82 16.04
N ILE A 63 -4.04 11.60 15.91
CA ILE A 63 -4.91 12.42 15.04
C ILE A 63 -4.84 13.90 15.41
N GLU A 64 -4.85 14.23 16.71
CA GLU A 64 -4.80 15.61 17.17
C GLU A 64 -3.40 16.25 17.11
N GLU A 65 -2.34 15.42 17.07
CA GLU A 65 -0.95 15.90 17.07
C GLU A 65 -0.43 16.14 15.64
N LEU A 66 -0.99 15.47 14.64
CA LEU A 66 -0.56 15.62 13.26
C LEU A 66 -1.19 16.83 12.57
N PRO A 67 -0.39 17.65 11.87
CA PRO A 67 -0.93 18.73 11.05
C PRO A 67 -1.89 18.20 9.96
N LEU A 68 -2.98 18.90 9.70
CA LEU A 68 -3.93 18.56 8.63
C LEU A 68 -3.27 18.44 7.25
N ALA A 69 -2.17 19.16 7.04
CA ALA A 69 -1.38 19.08 5.81
C ALA A 69 -0.82 17.68 5.55
N GLU A 70 -0.45 16.93 6.61
CA GLU A 70 0.05 15.56 6.46
C GLU A 70 -1.07 14.60 6.00
N PHE A 71 -2.29 14.77 6.52
CA PHE A 71 -3.45 14.02 6.05
C PHE A 71 -3.73 14.26 4.56
N ARG A 72 -3.67 15.54 4.15
CA ARG A 72 -3.87 15.92 2.75
C ARG A 72 -2.79 15.34 1.85
N ALA A 73 -1.51 15.42 2.25
CA ALA A 73 -0.40 14.90 1.48
C ALA A 73 -0.48 13.37 1.28
N VAL A 74 -0.89 12.64 2.32
CA VAL A 74 -1.08 11.19 2.21
C VAL A 74 -2.24 10.85 1.28
N MET A 75 -3.37 11.54 1.40
CA MET A 75 -4.52 11.36 0.50
C MET A 75 -4.17 11.71 -0.94
N GLU A 76 -3.39 12.76 -1.15
CA GLU A 76 -2.98 13.19 -2.47
C GLU A 76 -2.22 12.11 -3.22
N THR A 77 -1.18 11.55 -2.58
CA THR A 77 -0.36 10.51 -3.21
C THR A 77 -1.08 9.15 -3.27
N ASN A 78 -1.72 8.72 -2.16
CA ASN A 78 -2.20 7.35 -2.02
C ASN A 78 -3.57 7.10 -2.64
N TYR A 79 -4.38 8.15 -2.80
CA TYR A 79 -5.74 8.04 -3.33
C TYR A 79 -5.92 8.81 -4.65
N PHE A 80 -5.65 10.12 -4.65
CA PHE A 80 -5.81 10.93 -5.87
C PHE A 80 -4.77 10.59 -6.94
N GLY A 81 -3.55 10.19 -6.55
CA GLY A 81 -2.53 9.71 -7.48
C GLY A 81 -3.00 8.50 -8.31
N PRO A 82 -3.40 7.38 -7.69
CA PRO A 82 -4.02 6.26 -8.39
C PRO A 82 -5.25 6.65 -9.22
N LEU A 83 -6.14 7.50 -8.69
CA LEU A 83 -7.34 7.95 -9.41
C LEU A 83 -6.96 8.67 -10.72
N ARG A 84 -5.95 9.56 -10.71
CA ARG A 84 -5.46 10.22 -11.93
C ARG A 84 -4.94 9.22 -12.96
N CYS A 85 -4.14 8.26 -12.51
CA CYS A 85 -3.60 7.22 -13.40
C CYS A 85 -4.73 6.36 -13.99
N ILE A 86 -5.71 5.97 -13.17
CA ILE A 86 -6.88 5.20 -13.60
C ILE A 86 -7.66 5.99 -14.65
N GLN A 87 -7.98 7.26 -14.39
CA GLN A 87 -8.72 8.11 -15.32
C GLN A 87 -8.00 8.32 -16.66
N ALA A 88 -6.66 8.34 -16.64
CA ALA A 88 -5.86 8.48 -17.85
C ALA A 88 -5.79 7.19 -18.68
N VAL A 89 -5.88 6.00 -18.05
CA VAL A 89 -5.67 4.71 -18.70
C VAL A 89 -6.99 3.96 -19.01
N ALA A 90 -7.96 4.01 -18.11
CA ALA A 90 -9.19 3.24 -18.20
C ALA A 90 -10.01 3.47 -19.50
N PRO A 91 -10.11 4.69 -20.08
CA PRO A 91 -10.85 4.89 -21.31
C PRO A 91 -10.35 4.03 -22.49
N GLN A 92 -9.04 3.92 -22.66
CA GLN A 92 -8.47 3.11 -23.74
C GLN A 92 -8.62 1.62 -23.45
N MET A 93 -8.40 1.16 -22.22
CA MET A 93 -8.65 -0.23 -21.83
C MET A 93 -10.11 -0.63 -22.08
N ARG A 94 -11.05 0.25 -21.71
CA ARG A 94 -12.48 0.05 -21.94
C ARG A 94 -12.81 -0.09 -23.41
N GLN A 95 -12.28 0.79 -24.27
CA GLN A 95 -12.50 0.75 -25.72
C GLN A 95 -11.95 -0.54 -26.35
N ARG A 96 -10.77 -0.98 -25.91
CA ARG A 96 -10.13 -2.23 -26.36
C ARG A 96 -10.79 -3.48 -25.77
N LYS A 97 -11.63 -3.33 -24.74
CA LYS A 97 -12.19 -4.45 -23.94
C LYS A 97 -11.09 -5.39 -23.39
N SER A 98 -9.98 -4.82 -23.02
CA SER A 98 -8.82 -5.56 -22.52
C SER A 98 -7.94 -4.67 -21.64
N GLY A 99 -7.51 -5.20 -20.50
CA GLY A 99 -6.61 -4.53 -19.56
C GLY A 99 -6.67 -5.10 -18.16
N CYS A 100 -5.71 -4.68 -17.35
CA CYS A 100 -5.66 -5.02 -15.94
C CYS A 100 -5.19 -3.81 -15.12
N ILE A 101 -5.95 -3.43 -14.11
CA ILE A 101 -5.59 -2.36 -13.17
C ILE A 101 -5.34 -2.99 -11.81
N ILE A 102 -4.15 -2.81 -11.28
CA ILE A 102 -3.71 -3.37 -10.00
C ILE A 102 -3.38 -2.23 -9.04
N ASN A 103 -4.12 -2.15 -7.95
CA ASN A 103 -3.87 -1.16 -6.90
C ASN A 103 -3.16 -1.84 -5.72
N VAL A 104 -1.93 -1.39 -5.41
CA VAL A 104 -1.19 -1.85 -4.23
C VAL A 104 -1.64 -1.04 -3.02
N ILE A 105 -2.45 -1.68 -2.21
CA ILE A 105 -3.09 -1.04 -1.04
C ILE A 105 -2.30 -1.39 0.23
N SER A 106 -2.79 -2.25 1.06
CA SER A 106 -2.23 -2.83 2.29
C SER A 106 -3.34 -3.54 3.04
N VAL A 107 -3.02 -4.42 3.98
CA VAL A 107 -3.98 -4.84 5.02
C VAL A 107 -4.57 -3.65 5.77
N ALA A 108 -3.84 -2.52 5.82
CA ALA A 108 -4.32 -1.25 6.37
C ALA A 108 -5.45 -0.58 5.56
N GLY A 109 -5.85 -1.13 4.43
CA GLY A 109 -7.09 -0.77 3.73
C GLY A 109 -8.34 -1.44 4.32
N ARG A 110 -8.15 -2.38 5.24
CA ARG A 110 -9.23 -3.13 5.91
C ARG A 110 -9.13 -3.12 7.43
N ILE A 111 -7.98 -2.71 7.96
CA ILE A 111 -7.70 -2.61 9.39
C ILE A 111 -7.20 -1.21 9.67
N SER A 112 -7.82 -0.52 10.64
CA SER A 112 -7.31 0.76 11.11
C SER A 112 -6.60 0.58 12.45
N LEU A 113 -5.38 1.12 12.52
CA LEU A 113 -4.57 1.16 13.73
C LEU A 113 -4.10 2.58 14.00
N SER A 114 -4.27 3.04 15.25
CA SER A 114 -3.51 4.20 15.73
C SER A 114 -2.03 3.79 15.85
N PRO A 115 -1.09 4.63 15.42
CA PRO A 115 -1.20 6.01 14.97
C PRO A 115 -1.14 6.18 13.43
N LEU A 116 -1.64 5.24 12.67
CA LEU A 116 -1.57 5.25 11.20
C LEU A 116 -2.81 5.89 10.53
N ALA A 117 -3.56 6.73 11.23
CA ALA A 117 -4.83 7.26 10.74
C ALA A 117 -4.77 7.89 9.34
N PRO A 118 -3.81 8.76 8.97
CA PRO A 118 -3.75 9.29 7.60
C PRO A 118 -3.54 8.20 6.55
N TYR A 119 -2.63 7.27 6.84
CA TYR A 119 -2.30 6.16 5.96
C TYR A 119 -3.48 5.21 5.78
N THR A 120 -4.06 4.74 6.89
CA THR A 120 -5.20 3.80 6.85
C THR A 120 -6.39 4.43 6.14
N ALA A 121 -6.74 5.69 6.45
CA ALA A 121 -7.83 6.40 5.75
C ALA A 121 -7.62 6.42 4.23
N SER A 122 -6.39 6.70 3.76
CA SER A 122 -6.09 6.71 2.34
C SER A 122 -6.18 5.33 1.69
N LYS A 123 -5.79 4.28 2.42
CA LYS A 123 -5.86 2.89 1.93
C LYS A 123 -7.29 2.35 1.93
N PHE A 124 -8.11 2.69 2.93
CA PHE A 124 -9.56 2.42 2.91
C PHE A 124 -10.25 3.13 1.74
N ALA A 125 -9.90 4.39 1.47
CA ALA A 125 -10.45 5.12 0.34
C ALA A 125 -10.10 4.46 -1.00
N LEU A 126 -8.84 4.02 -1.18
CA LEU A 126 -8.40 3.33 -2.39
C LEU A 126 -9.03 1.93 -2.51
N GLU A 127 -9.27 1.23 -1.40
CA GLU A 127 -9.99 -0.03 -1.35
C GLU A 127 -11.40 0.12 -1.90
N ALA A 128 -12.16 1.09 -1.37
CA ALA A 128 -13.52 1.38 -1.82
C ALA A 128 -13.57 1.80 -3.30
N LEU A 129 -12.62 2.65 -3.74
CA LEU A 129 -12.48 3.04 -5.14
C LEU A 129 -12.25 1.82 -6.04
N SER A 130 -11.38 0.90 -5.61
CA SER A 130 -11.02 -0.28 -6.39
C SER A 130 -12.19 -1.24 -6.55
N GLU A 131 -12.99 -1.40 -5.50
CA GLU A 131 -14.19 -2.24 -5.53
C GLU A 131 -15.25 -1.66 -6.47
N ALA A 132 -15.49 -0.34 -6.43
CA ALA A 132 -16.39 0.33 -7.36
C ALA A 132 -15.89 0.22 -8.81
N LEU A 133 -14.59 0.49 -9.03
CA LEU A 133 -13.97 0.39 -10.35
C LEU A 133 -14.07 -1.05 -10.92
N ALA A 134 -13.93 -2.07 -10.09
CA ALA A 134 -14.06 -3.46 -10.52
C ALA A 134 -15.47 -3.76 -11.07
N GLN A 135 -16.49 -3.20 -10.46
CA GLN A 135 -17.89 -3.33 -10.93
C GLN A 135 -18.07 -2.62 -12.28
N GLU A 136 -17.57 -1.40 -12.42
CA GLU A 136 -17.69 -0.61 -13.65
C GLU A 136 -16.94 -1.27 -14.82
N MET A 137 -15.72 -1.74 -14.59
CA MET A 137 -14.82 -2.19 -15.64
C MET A 137 -15.05 -3.65 -16.06
N LYS A 138 -15.74 -4.44 -15.25
CA LYS A 138 -16.00 -5.85 -15.54
C LYS A 138 -16.80 -6.05 -16.84
N THR A 139 -17.77 -5.21 -17.12
CA THR A 139 -18.59 -5.27 -18.34
C THR A 139 -17.77 -4.99 -19.62
N PHE A 140 -16.62 -4.37 -19.47
CA PHE A 140 -15.70 -4.07 -20.55
C PHE A 140 -14.52 -5.03 -20.62
N ASN A 141 -14.58 -6.17 -19.92
CA ASN A 141 -13.49 -7.16 -19.87
C ASN A 141 -12.15 -6.56 -19.41
N VAL A 142 -12.17 -5.58 -18.52
CA VAL A 142 -10.99 -5.01 -17.87
C VAL A 142 -10.97 -5.47 -16.42
N ARG A 143 -9.90 -6.16 -16.03
CA ARG A 143 -9.73 -6.69 -14.68
C ARG A 143 -9.26 -5.61 -13.72
N VAL A 144 -9.74 -5.66 -12.50
CA VAL A 144 -9.25 -4.83 -11.40
C VAL A 144 -8.84 -5.76 -10.26
N ALA A 145 -7.67 -5.54 -9.71
CA ALA A 145 -7.18 -6.30 -8.56
C ALA A 145 -6.59 -5.38 -7.50
N VAL A 146 -6.73 -5.81 -6.27
CA VAL A 146 -6.19 -5.17 -5.07
C VAL A 146 -5.15 -6.09 -4.46
N VAL A 147 -3.93 -5.60 -4.30
CA VAL A 147 -2.88 -6.29 -3.56
C VAL A 147 -2.81 -5.69 -2.16
N GLU A 148 -2.92 -6.55 -1.14
CA GLU A 148 -3.01 -6.18 0.27
C GLU A 148 -1.76 -6.69 1.02
N PRO A 149 -0.59 -6.01 0.91
CA PRO A 149 0.59 -6.39 1.67
C PRO A 149 0.38 -6.23 3.17
N GLY A 150 0.93 -7.17 3.95
CA GLY A 150 1.22 -6.97 5.35
C GLY A 150 2.45 -6.09 5.56
N ILE A 151 3.25 -6.38 6.59
CA ILE A 151 4.50 -5.66 6.86
C ILE A 151 5.61 -6.22 5.95
N ILE A 152 5.98 -5.44 4.95
CA ILE A 152 7.01 -5.76 3.97
C ILE A 152 8.27 -4.92 4.24
N GLU A 153 9.44 -5.52 4.11
CA GLU A 153 10.72 -4.83 4.29
C GLU A 153 10.92 -3.73 3.23
N THR A 154 10.71 -2.51 3.63
CA THR A 154 10.87 -1.33 2.79
C THR A 154 11.44 -0.18 3.62
N PRO A 155 12.04 0.85 2.99
CA PRO A 155 12.44 2.05 3.73
C PRO A 155 11.27 2.72 4.47
N MET A 156 10.04 2.54 4.01
CA MET A 156 8.83 3.01 4.70
C MET A 156 8.61 2.25 6.01
N ALA A 157 8.65 0.91 5.97
CA ALA A 157 8.48 0.08 7.15
C ALA A 157 9.59 0.29 8.17
N ARG A 158 10.85 0.43 7.71
CA ARG A 158 11.99 0.69 8.59
C ARG A 158 11.87 2.01 9.35
N ARG A 159 11.29 3.05 8.76
CA ARG A 159 11.04 4.31 9.49
C ARG A 159 10.03 4.15 10.62
N LEU A 160 9.11 3.19 10.53
CA LEU A 160 8.12 2.94 11.58
C LEU A 160 8.67 2.16 12.78
N GLU A 161 9.87 1.55 12.67
CA GLU A 161 10.59 0.99 13.83
C GLU A 161 11.10 2.07 14.79
N GLU A 162 11.33 3.26 14.27
CA GLU A 162 11.79 4.40 15.05
C GLU A 162 10.59 5.09 15.68
N SER A 163 10.49 5.11 17.01
CA SER A 163 9.48 5.91 17.71
C SER A 163 9.95 7.37 17.76
N PRO A 164 9.47 8.22 16.89
CA PRO A 164 10.24 9.42 16.56
C PRO A 164 9.96 10.61 17.48
N HIS A 165 8.82 10.67 18.16
CA HIS A 165 8.45 11.89 18.86
C HIS A 165 7.78 11.62 20.22
N PRO A 166 8.00 12.47 21.23
CA PRO A 166 7.17 12.48 22.42
C PRO A 166 5.71 12.65 22.02
N SER A 167 4.86 11.73 22.47
CA SER A 167 3.43 11.76 22.25
C SER A 167 2.70 11.48 23.56
N ALA A 168 1.53 12.09 23.73
CA ALA A 168 0.63 11.73 24.81
C ALA A 168 0.07 10.30 24.67
N TYR A 169 0.20 9.70 23.47
CA TYR A 169 -0.41 8.42 23.10
C TYR A 169 0.63 7.31 23.01
N SER A 170 0.45 6.25 23.80
CA SER A 170 1.35 5.09 23.84
C SER A 170 1.36 4.28 22.53
N GLN A 171 0.33 4.43 21.69
CA GLN A 171 0.15 3.70 20.44
C GLN A 171 1.31 3.90 19.45
N GLN A 172 1.96 5.07 19.46
CA GLN A 172 3.14 5.29 18.59
C GLN A 172 4.28 4.34 18.96
N ARG A 173 4.59 4.22 20.24
CA ARG A 173 5.62 3.34 20.75
C ARG A 173 5.27 1.87 20.50
N ARG A 174 4.01 1.48 20.70
CA ARG A 174 3.52 0.13 20.44
C ARG A 174 3.69 -0.26 18.98
N LEU A 175 3.33 0.64 18.07
CA LEU A 175 3.51 0.41 16.63
C LEU A 175 4.99 0.24 16.28
N ALA A 176 5.87 1.08 16.76
CA ALA A 176 7.31 0.96 16.54
C ALA A 176 7.85 -0.40 17.01
N HIS A 177 7.44 -0.86 18.19
CA HIS A 177 7.83 -2.17 18.69
C HIS A 177 7.27 -3.33 17.85
N LEU A 178 6.03 -3.22 17.38
CA LEU A 178 5.45 -4.22 16.47
C LEU A 178 6.24 -4.31 15.17
N TYR A 179 6.57 -3.18 14.55
CA TYR A 179 7.39 -3.16 13.34
C TYR A 179 8.79 -3.70 13.60
N ALA A 180 9.46 -3.27 14.67
CA ALA A 180 10.77 -3.79 15.06
C ALA A 180 10.76 -5.30 15.31
N ALA A 181 9.70 -5.84 15.89
CA ALA A 181 9.57 -7.29 16.11
C ALA A 181 9.36 -8.04 14.79
N THR A 182 8.47 -7.57 13.93
CA THR A 182 8.15 -8.19 12.64
C THR A 182 9.36 -8.14 11.68
N LEU A 183 10.07 -7.03 11.65
CA LEU A 183 11.23 -6.82 10.76
C LEU A 183 12.53 -7.49 11.24
N LYS A 184 12.48 -8.30 12.31
CA LYS A 184 13.57 -9.27 12.62
C LYS A 184 13.61 -10.42 11.62
N ASN A 185 12.44 -10.83 11.09
CA ASN A 185 12.31 -11.84 10.04
C ASN A 185 11.52 -11.22 8.89
N PRO A 186 12.14 -10.33 8.12
CA PRO A 186 11.40 -9.46 7.20
C PRO A 186 10.89 -10.20 5.97
N ALA A 187 9.66 -9.89 5.57
CA ALA A 187 9.11 -10.32 4.29
C ALA A 187 9.67 -9.45 3.15
N PRO A 188 10.37 -10.04 2.15
CA PRO A 188 11.01 -9.25 1.11
C PRO A 188 10.00 -8.63 0.13
N PRO A 189 10.30 -7.47 -0.48
CA PRO A 189 9.45 -6.83 -1.48
C PRO A 189 9.16 -7.69 -2.71
N ALA A 190 10.02 -8.66 -3.01
CA ALA A 190 9.84 -9.61 -4.10
C ALA A 190 8.52 -10.38 -4.01
N LEU A 191 8.04 -10.71 -2.80
CA LEU A 191 6.74 -11.37 -2.60
C LEU A 191 5.58 -10.57 -3.20
N VAL A 192 5.62 -9.25 -3.09
CA VAL A 192 4.60 -8.37 -3.67
C VAL A 192 4.70 -8.36 -5.20
N ALA A 193 5.91 -8.29 -5.74
CA ALA A 193 6.14 -8.32 -7.18
C ALA A 193 5.70 -9.66 -7.80
N GLU A 194 6.02 -10.78 -7.18
CA GLU A 194 5.61 -12.12 -7.58
C GLU A 194 4.08 -12.28 -7.53
N LYS A 195 3.43 -11.73 -6.50
CA LYS A 195 1.96 -11.71 -6.42
C LYS A 195 1.34 -10.93 -7.57
N ILE A 196 1.89 -9.75 -7.88
CA ILE A 196 1.43 -8.92 -9.01
C ILE A 196 1.60 -9.69 -10.33
N LEU A 197 2.74 -10.30 -10.56
CA LEU A 197 3.00 -11.11 -11.75
C LEU A 197 2.01 -12.27 -11.85
N GLY A 198 1.79 -13.01 -10.77
CA GLY A 198 0.80 -14.09 -10.72
C GLY A 198 -0.63 -13.64 -11.03
N ILE A 199 -1.04 -12.43 -10.61
CA ILE A 199 -2.33 -11.85 -10.97
C ILE A 199 -2.41 -11.57 -12.47
N ILE A 200 -1.35 -11.05 -13.06
CA ILE A 200 -1.29 -10.74 -14.50
C ILE A 200 -1.41 -12.04 -15.29
N ASP A 201 -0.54 -13.03 -15.00
CA ASP A 201 -0.39 -14.26 -15.75
C ASP A 201 -1.60 -15.21 -15.63
N SER A 202 -2.20 -15.30 -14.45
CA SER A 202 -3.35 -16.17 -14.22
C SER A 202 -4.63 -15.70 -14.88
N GLY A 203 -4.73 -14.42 -15.23
CA GLY A 203 -5.97 -13.85 -15.75
C GLY A 203 -7.13 -13.84 -14.75
N THR A 204 -6.87 -14.02 -13.47
CA THR A 204 -7.90 -14.12 -12.41
C THR A 204 -8.80 -12.89 -12.32
N TRP A 205 -10.07 -13.13 -11.97
CA TRP A 205 -11.05 -12.09 -11.64
C TRP A 205 -11.20 -11.88 -10.12
N GLN A 206 -10.38 -12.57 -9.33
CA GLN A 206 -10.37 -12.33 -7.88
C GLN A 206 -9.95 -10.88 -7.63
N LEU A 207 -10.71 -10.18 -6.77
CA LEU A 207 -10.45 -8.77 -6.49
C LEU A 207 -9.28 -8.59 -5.49
N ARG A 208 -9.31 -9.29 -4.37
CA ARG A 208 -8.39 -9.07 -3.23
C ARG A 208 -7.33 -10.16 -3.13
N HIS A 209 -6.09 -9.72 -2.98
CA HIS A 209 -4.92 -10.59 -2.92
C HIS A 209 -4.03 -10.21 -1.73
N PRO A 210 -4.29 -10.74 -0.54
CA PRO A 210 -3.38 -10.59 0.60
C PRO A 210 -2.00 -11.17 0.28
N VAL A 211 -0.93 -10.51 0.73
CA VAL A 211 0.45 -10.95 0.48
C VAL A 211 1.37 -10.65 1.67
N GLY A 212 2.26 -11.59 1.94
CA GLY A 212 3.11 -11.60 3.14
C GLY A 212 2.60 -12.58 4.19
N PRO A 213 3.51 -13.06 5.06
CA PRO A 213 3.18 -14.08 6.05
C PRO A 213 2.18 -13.62 7.11
N ASP A 214 2.11 -12.33 7.35
CA ASP A 214 1.28 -11.66 8.37
C ASP A 214 -0.06 -11.14 7.82
N ALA A 215 -0.23 -11.04 6.51
CA ALA A 215 -1.41 -10.40 5.91
C ALA A 215 -2.71 -11.12 6.29
N LEU A 216 -2.82 -12.43 6.04
CA LEU A 216 -4.02 -13.19 6.40
C LEU A 216 -4.22 -13.32 7.91
N PRO A 217 -3.17 -13.59 8.73
CA PRO A 217 -3.29 -13.56 10.19
C PRO A 217 -3.85 -12.24 10.73
N LEU A 218 -3.34 -11.09 10.28
CA LEU A 218 -3.83 -9.77 10.71
C LEU A 218 -5.29 -9.54 10.33
N LEU A 219 -5.67 -9.86 9.09
CA LEU A 219 -7.06 -9.73 8.64
C LEU A 219 -8.00 -10.67 9.44
N GLY A 220 -7.59 -11.91 9.67
CA GLY A 220 -8.33 -12.86 10.48
C GLY A 220 -8.47 -12.39 11.93
N TRP A 221 -7.40 -11.86 12.51
CA TRP A 221 -7.38 -11.33 13.87
C TRP A 221 -8.36 -10.17 14.05
N ARG A 222 -8.36 -9.20 13.14
CA ARG A 222 -9.35 -8.10 13.14
C ARG A 222 -10.79 -8.63 13.02
N ASN A 223 -11.02 -9.56 12.11
CA ASN A 223 -12.35 -10.12 11.86
C ASN A 223 -12.89 -11.01 13.00
N SER A 224 -12.02 -11.45 13.91
CA SER A 224 -12.43 -12.23 15.10
C SER A 224 -12.94 -11.38 16.26
N MET A 225 -12.93 -10.06 16.14
CA MET A 225 -13.32 -9.11 17.19
C MET A 225 -14.48 -8.22 16.74
N THR A 226 -15.36 -7.87 17.68
CA THR A 226 -16.30 -6.76 17.48
C THR A 226 -15.54 -5.43 17.43
N ASP A 227 -16.23 -4.36 17.01
CA ASP A 227 -15.62 -3.03 16.97
C ASP A 227 -15.25 -2.53 18.37
N GLU A 228 -16.09 -2.81 19.36
CA GLU A 228 -15.83 -2.46 20.77
C GLU A 228 -14.60 -3.21 21.29
N GLN A 229 -14.52 -4.52 21.08
CA GLN A 229 -13.35 -5.33 21.48
C GLN A 229 -12.05 -4.82 20.83
N TRP A 230 -12.12 -4.40 19.57
CA TRP A 230 -10.99 -3.82 18.88
C TRP A 230 -10.54 -2.50 19.50
N VAL A 231 -11.48 -1.60 19.80
CA VAL A 231 -11.20 -0.31 20.45
C VAL A 231 -10.65 -0.53 21.86
N ASP A 232 -11.28 -1.37 22.66
CA ASP A 232 -10.88 -1.68 24.04
C ASP A 232 -9.46 -2.26 24.10
N LEU A 233 -9.12 -3.19 23.21
CA LEU A 233 -7.78 -3.76 23.13
C LEU A 233 -6.72 -2.68 22.87
N HIS A 234 -6.99 -1.78 21.93
CA HIS A 234 -6.02 -0.73 21.55
C HIS A 234 -5.99 0.44 22.54
N ALA A 235 -7.03 0.60 23.36
CA ALA A 235 -7.07 1.52 24.48
C ALA A 235 -6.48 0.95 25.79
N ALA A 236 -6.30 -0.37 25.87
CA ALA A 236 -5.80 -1.04 27.08
C ALA A 236 -4.41 -0.53 27.49
N ALA A 237 -4.01 -0.78 28.75
CA ALA A 237 -2.67 -0.50 29.23
C ALA A 237 -1.62 -1.27 28.43
N ASP A 238 -0.37 -0.76 28.37
CA ASP A 238 0.73 -1.35 27.59
C ASP A 238 0.91 -2.83 27.89
N ASP A 239 0.96 -3.23 29.15
CA ASP A 239 1.18 -4.62 29.54
C ASP A 239 0.10 -5.56 28.99
N THR A 240 -1.16 -5.15 29.03
CA THR A 240 -2.29 -5.92 28.49
C THR A 240 -2.20 -6.02 26.97
N TRP A 241 -1.89 -4.91 26.31
CA TRP A 241 -1.75 -4.89 24.86
C TRP A 241 -0.62 -5.80 24.37
N TYR A 242 0.59 -5.68 24.96
CA TYR A 242 1.71 -6.53 24.59
C TYR A 242 1.43 -8.00 24.84
N ALA A 243 0.90 -8.36 26.04
CA ALA A 243 0.60 -9.73 26.38
C ALA A 243 -0.41 -10.36 25.40
N ARG A 244 -1.39 -9.59 24.96
CA ARG A 244 -2.38 -10.04 23.99
C ARG A 244 -1.76 -10.29 22.63
N LEU A 245 -0.99 -9.35 22.07
CA LEU A 245 -0.37 -9.53 20.76
C LEU A 245 0.70 -10.63 20.78
N GLU A 246 1.50 -10.71 21.84
CA GLU A 246 2.49 -11.78 22.00
C GLU A 246 1.82 -13.17 22.04
N GLY A 247 0.66 -13.28 22.72
CA GLY A 247 -0.12 -14.51 22.76
C GLY A 247 -0.75 -14.87 21.42
N ASP A 248 -1.35 -13.89 20.73
CA ASP A 248 -2.08 -14.12 19.49
C ASP A 248 -1.15 -14.39 18.29
N PHE A 249 0.04 -13.80 18.25
CA PHE A 249 0.98 -13.93 17.13
C PHE A 249 2.24 -14.74 17.44
N GLY A 250 2.47 -15.14 18.68
CA GLY A 250 3.62 -15.96 19.08
C GLY A 250 4.98 -15.25 18.92
N MET A 251 5.00 -13.91 18.87
CA MET A 251 6.22 -13.15 18.70
C MET A 251 6.48 -12.21 19.88
N ALA A 252 7.73 -12.08 20.33
CA ALA A 252 8.12 -11.14 21.38
C ALA A 252 8.17 -9.72 20.80
N ILE A 253 7.15 -8.91 21.16
CA ILE A 253 7.00 -7.52 20.70
C ILE A 253 7.54 -6.54 21.76
N ARG A 254 7.42 -6.92 23.02
CA ARG A 254 7.86 -6.08 24.14
C ARG A 254 9.37 -5.78 24.07
N PRO A 255 9.80 -4.51 24.24
CA PRO A 255 11.23 -4.20 24.28
C PRO A 255 11.91 -4.96 25.43
N LYS A 256 13.13 -5.45 25.16
CA LYS A 256 13.97 -5.96 26.24
C LYS A 256 14.31 -4.79 27.17
N LYS A 257 14.12 -5.01 28.49
CA LYS A 257 14.54 -4.04 29.51
C LYS A 257 16.03 -3.78 29.46
#